data_48e23ae0d53ba3b8539fc787e15ee021
#
_entry.id   48e23ae0d53ba3b8539fc787e15ee021
#
_cell.length_a   1.000
_cell.length_b   1.000
_cell.length_c   1.000
_cell.angle_alpha   90.00
_cell.angle_beta   90.00
_cell.angle_gamma   90.00
#
_symmetry.space_group_name_H-M   'P 1'
#
loop_
_entity.id
_entity.type
_entity.pdbx_description
1 polymer ?
#
loop_
_entity_poly.entity_id
_entity_poly.type
_entity_poly.pdbx_seq_one_letter_code
_entity_poly.pdbx_strand_id
1 'polypeptide(L)'
;MRDISWFVVASTVVAGLAIAIGTIGPALAMGRAISQALEALARQPESERSIMRTLFIGLAMIESLAIYCLVIVLIILFRNPLLEYFFKP
;
A
#
# COMPACT_ATOMS: atom_id res chain seq x y z
N MET A 1 -11.95 -23.25 -20.06
CA MET A 1 -12.05 -23.57 -18.63
C MET A 1 -10.68 -23.65 -17.98
N ARG A 2 -9.81 -24.48 -18.53
CA ARG A 2 -8.44 -24.61 -18.02
C ARG A 2 -7.69 -23.28 -18.02
N ASP A 3 -7.80 -22.52 -19.10
CA ASP A 3 -7.11 -21.22 -19.24
C ASP A 3 -7.67 -20.20 -18.28
N ILE A 4 -8.98 -20.24 -18.01
CA ILE A 4 -9.61 -19.35 -17.03
C ILE A 4 -9.13 -19.68 -15.62
N SER A 5 -8.99 -20.99 -15.31
CA SER A 5 -8.48 -21.41 -14.01
C SER A 5 -7.05 -20.88 -13.77
N TRP A 6 -6.20 -21.01 -14.79
CA TRP A 6 -4.84 -20.47 -14.72
C TRP A 6 -4.84 -18.98 -14.56
N PHE A 7 -5.71 -18.29 -15.31
CA PHE A 7 -5.81 -16.84 -15.21
C PHE A 7 -6.23 -16.41 -13.81
N VAL A 8 -7.19 -17.09 -13.21
CA VAL A 8 -7.65 -16.77 -11.85
C VAL A 8 -6.54 -17.01 -10.84
N VAL A 9 -5.86 -18.16 -10.94
CA VAL A 9 -4.75 -18.47 -10.02
C VAL A 9 -3.63 -17.44 -10.16
N ALA A 10 -3.24 -17.14 -11.40
CA ALA A 10 -2.18 -16.16 -11.65
C ALA A 10 -2.55 -14.78 -11.11
N SER A 11 -3.78 -14.34 -11.35
CA SER A 11 -4.25 -13.05 -10.85
C SER A 11 -4.25 -12.99 -9.34
N THR A 12 -4.69 -14.05 -8.68
CA THR A 12 -4.72 -14.12 -7.22
C THR A 12 -3.31 -14.06 -6.64
N VAL A 13 -2.37 -14.81 -7.23
CA VAL A 13 -0.97 -14.80 -6.77
C VAL A 13 -0.36 -13.43 -6.98
N VAL A 14 -0.54 -12.84 -8.15
CA VAL A 14 0.00 -11.51 -8.45
C VAL A 14 -0.58 -10.46 -7.50
N ALA A 15 -1.89 -10.51 -7.25
CA ALA A 15 -2.53 -9.58 -6.33
C ALA A 15 -1.97 -9.71 -4.91
N GLY A 16 -1.81 -10.95 -4.43
CA GLY A 16 -1.23 -11.20 -3.12
C GLY A 16 0.20 -10.70 -3.00
N LEU A 17 1.02 -10.99 -4.01
CA LEU A 17 2.41 -10.53 -4.03
C LEU A 17 2.49 -9.00 -4.14
N ALA A 18 1.63 -8.40 -4.95
CA ALA A 18 1.63 -6.96 -5.13
C ALA A 18 1.35 -6.23 -3.82
N ILE A 19 0.34 -6.67 -3.06
CA ILE A 19 0.02 -6.01 -1.80
C ILE A 19 1.10 -6.30 -0.74
N ALA A 20 1.64 -7.52 -0.74
CA ALA A 20 2.68 -7.89 0.21
C ALA A 20 3.96 -7.08 0.00
N ILE A 21 4.40 -6.98 -1.26
CA ILE A 21 5.62 -6.24 -1.61
C ILE A 21 5.37 -4.74 -1.57
N GLY A 22 4.21 -4.31 -2.08
CA GLY A 22 3.87 -2.90 -2.20
C GLY A 22 3.70 -2.19 -0.86
N THR A 23 3.44 -2.93 0.21
CA THR A 23 3.29 -2.34 1.54
C THR A 23 4.59 -2.30 2.33
N ILE A 24 5.65 -2.99 1.87
CA ILE A 24 6.93 -3.00 2.56
C ILE A 24 7.54 -1.59 2.61
N GLY A 25 7.56 -0.89 1.47
CA GLY A 25 8.11 0.46 1.40
C GLY A 25 7.41 1.43 2.35
N PRO A 26 6.10 1.58 2.24
CA PRO A 26 5.33 2.43 3.15
C PRO A 26 5.50 2.04 4.62
N ALA A 27 5.51 0.74 4.93
CA ALA A 27 5.68 0.29 6.31
C ALA A 27 7.03 0.72 6.89
N LEU A 28 8.11 0.55 6.12
CA LEU A 28 9.44 0.95 6.55
C LEU A 28 9.54 2.47 6.68
N ALA A 29 8.95 3.20 5.74
CA ALA A 29 8.98 4.65 5.77
C ALA A 29 8.23 5.19 6.99
N MET A 30 7.07 4.62 7.31
CA MET A 30 6.29 5.01 8.48
C MET A 30 7.05 4.71 9.76
N GLY A 31 7.68 3.54 9.83
CA GLY A 31 8.49 3.17 10.99
C GLY A 31 9.63 4.15 11.22
N ARG A 32 10.33 4.54 10.18
CA ARG A 32 11.42 5.51 10.27
C ARG A 32 10.91 6.89 10.65
N ALA A 33 9.79 7.31 10.07
CA ALA A 33 9.22 8.62 10.38
C ALA A 33 8.82 8.71 11.84
N ILE A 34 8.17 7.67 12.35
CA ILE A 34 7.75 7.63 13.76
C ILE A 34 8.97 7.64 14.68
N SER A 35 9.96 6.82 14.36
CA SER A 35 11.18 6.75 15.16
C SER A 35 11.88 8.11 15.24
N GLN A 36 12.01 8.79 14.10
CA GLN A 36 12.65 10.11 14.06
C GLN A 36 11.81 11.18 14.78
N ALA A 37 10.49 11.08 14.68
CA ALA A 37 9.62 12.02 15.38
C ALA A 37 9.74 11.86 16.89
N LEU A 38 9.83 10.62 17.37
CA LEU A 38 10.00 10.36 18.80
C LEU A 38 11.34 10.90 19.31
N GLU A 39 12.40 10.73 18.52
CA GLU A 39 13.70 11.31 18.84
C GLU A 39 13.65 12.83 18.91
N ALA A 40 13.00 13.44 17.94
CA ALA A 40 12.85 14.88 17.91
C ALA A 40 12.05 15.40 19.10
N LEU A 41 11.00 14.69 19.49
CA LEU A 41 10.20 15.04 20.66
C LEU A 41 11.02 14.96 21.94
N ALA A 42 11.89 13.96 22.05
CA ALA A 42 12.76 13.81 23.21
C ALA A 42 13.74 14.97 23.34
N ARG A 43 14.20 15.48 22.19
CA ARG A 43 15.15 16.61 22.18
C ARG A 43 14.48 17.97 22.31
N GLN A 44 13.29 18.10 21.71
CA GLN A 44 12.58 19.39 21.67
C GLN A 44 11.11 19.17 22.02
N PRO A 45 10.83 18.89 23.31
CA PRO A 45 9.44 18.67 23.73
C PRO A 45 8.53 19.88 23.52
N GLU A 46 9.10 21.08 23.49
CA GLU A 46 8.34 22.29 23.22
C GLU A 46 7.81 22.36 21.76
N SER A 47 8.36 21.56 20.88
CA SER A 47 7.94 21.52 19.48
C SER A 47 6.93 20.40 19.19
N GLU A 48 6.35 19.81 20.23
CA GLU A 48 5.43 18.67 20.09
C GLU A 48 4.34 18.90 19.06
N ARG A 49 3.66 20.05 19.15
CA ARG A 49 2.54 20.34 18.24
C ARG A 49 2.97 20.34 16.77
N SER A 50 4.09 20.97 16.48
CA SER A 50 4.63 21.05 15.12
C SER A 50 5.08 19.68 14.62
N ILE A 51 5.78 18.94 15.46
CA ILE A 51 6.28 17.61 15.10
C ILE A 51 5.12 16.65 14.83
N MET A 52 4.12 16.64 15.70
CA MET A 52 2.97 15.74 15.54
C MET A 52 2.15 16.08 14.31
N ARG A 53 1.97 17.38 14.04
CA ARG A 53 1.24 17.80 12.84
C ARG A 53 1.95 17.33 11.57
N THR A 54 3.25 17.56 11.49
CA THR A 54 4.04 17.15 10.33
C THR A 54 4.05 15.63 10.20
N LEU A 55 4.18 14.92 11.32
CA LEU A 55 4.17 13.46 11.32
C LEU A 55 2.85 12.92 10.76
N PHE A 56 1.71 13.40 11.24
CA PHE A 56 0.42 12.91 10.79
C PHE A 56 0.19 13.17 9.31
N ILE A 57 0.57 14.34 8.82
CA ILE A 57 0.47 14.65 7.40
C ILE A 57 1.35 13.71 6.59
N GLY A 58 2.58 13.51 7.02
CA GLY A 58 3.52 12.62 6.34
C GLY A 58 3.04 11.17 6.33
N LEU A 59 2.53 10.69 7.47
CA LEU A 59 2.01 9.32 7.56
C LEU A 59 0.80 9.12 6.63
N ALA A 60 -0.07 10.14 6.53
CA ALA A 60 -1.22 10.07 5.64
C ALA A 60 -0.79 9.96 4.18
N MET A 61 0.24 10.71 3.79
CA MET A 61 0.77 10.66 2.43
C MET A 61 1.43 9.31 2.15
N ILE A 62 2.17 8.77 3.09
CA ILE A 62 2.80 7.45 2.95
C ILE A 62 1.73 6.37 2.83
N GLU A 63 0.69 6.44 3.66
CA GLU A 63 -0.41 5.48 3.63
C GLU A 63 -1.14 5.50 2.30
N SER A 64 -1.23 6.66 1.63
CA SER A 64 -1.88 6.74 0.32
C SER A 64 -1.21 5.84 -0.71
N LEU A 65 0.10 5.62 -0.60
CA LEU A 65 0.81 4.73 -1.51
C LEU A 65 0.32 3.29 -1.36
N ALA A 66 0.11 2.86 -0.12
CA ALA A 66 -0.42 1.53 0.16
C ALA A 66 -1.87 1.41 -0.32
N ILE A 67 -2.64 2.48 -0.17
CA ILE A 67 -4.02 2.51 -0.65
C ILE A 67 -4.09 2.40 -2.18
N TYR A 68 -3.19 3.07 -2.89
CA TYR A 68 -3.12 2.93 -4.36
C TYR A 68 -2.85 1.48 -4.75
N CYS A 69 -1.92 0.84 -4.06
CA CYS A 69 -1.62 -0.57 -4.30
C CYS A 69 -2.85 -1.43 -4.03
N LEU A 70 -3.55 -1.17 -2.93
CA LEU A 70 -4.76 -1.90 -2.57
C LEU A 70 -5.84 -1.75 -3.65
N VAL A 71 -6.03 -0.54 -4.17
CA VAL A 71 -7.03 -0.30 -5.22
C VAL A 71 -6.71 -1.13 -6.46
N ILE A 72 -5.45 -1.16 -6.86
CA ILE A 72 -5.02 -1.95 -8.02
C ILE A 72 -5.26 -3.43 -7.77
N VAL A 73 -4.94 -3.91 -6.57
CA VAL A 73 -5.16 -5.31 -6.19
C VAL A 73 -6.65 -5.66 -6.25
N LEU A 74 -7.52 -4.77 -5.75
CA LEU A 74 -8.96 -5.00 -5.78
C LEU A 74 -9.49 -5.05 -7.22
N ILE A 75 -8.96 -4.22 -8.09
CA ILE A 75 -9.33 -4.25 -9.50
C ILE A 75 -8.94 -5.59 -10.12
N ILE A 76 -7.74 -6.07 -9.83
CA ILE A 76 -7.27 -7.36 -10.35
C ILE A 76 -8.16 -8.51 -9.85
N LEU A 77 -8.54 -8.48 -8.58
CA LEU A 77 -9.30 -9.57 -7.98
C LEU A 77 -10.77 -9.60 -8.39
N PHE A 78 -11.40 -8.42 -8.51
CA PHE A 78 -12.85 -8.35 -8.63
C PHE A 78 -13.35 -7.80 -9.96
N ARG A 79 -12.58 -6.99 -10.63
CA ARG A 79 -13.00 -6.33 -11.86
C ARG A 79 -11.89 -6.34 -12.91
N ASN A 80 -11.18 -7.46 -13.02
CA ASN A 80 -10.03 -7.56 -13.89
C ASN A 80 -10.41 -7.28 -15.35
N PRO A 81 -9.99 -6.15 -15.93
CA PRO A 81 -10.35 -5.83 -17.31
C PRO A 81 -9.70 -6.77 -18.33
N LEU A 82 -8.59 -7.40 -17.97
CA LEU A 82 -7.93 -8.36 -18.84
C LEU A 82 -8.76 -9.62 -19.00
N LEU A 83 -9.54 -9.97 -17.98
CA LEU A 83 -10.42 -11.13 -18.06
C LEU A 83 -11.46 -10.93 -19.15
N GLU A 84 -12.07 -9.75 -19.20
CA GLU A 84 -13.02 -9.43 -20.27
C GLU A 84 -12.36 -9.44 -21.64
N TYR A 85 -11.16 -8.88 -21.71
CA TYR A 85 -10.44 -8.77 -22.97
C TYR A 85 -10.09 -10.13 -23.55
N PHE A 86 -9.56 -11.04 -22.73
CA PHE A 86 -9.06 -12.33 -23.21
C PHE A 86 -10.11 -13.44 -23.26
N PHE A 87 -11.14 -13.36 -22.45
CA PHE A 87 -12.13 -14.43 -22.33
C PHE A 87 -13.53 -13.99 -22.69
N LYS A 88 -13.64 -12.93 -23.45
CA LYS A 88 -14.91 -12.43 -23.94
C LYS A 88 -15.45 -13.40 -24.98
N PRO A 89 -16.74 -13.81 -24.90
CA PRO A 89 -17.35 -14.71 -25.88
C PRO A 89 -17.44 -14.13 -27.27
#